data_8f4cd8e0a3806feb13e9b7876af92c4e
#
_entry.id   8f4cd8e0a3806feb13e9b7876af92c4e
#
_cell.length_a   1.000
_cell.length_b   1.000
_cell.length_c   1.000
_cell.angle_alpha   90.00
_cell.angle_beta   90.00
_cell.angle_gamma   90.00
#
_symmetry.space_group_name_H-M   'P 1'
#
loop_
_entity.id
_entity.type
_entity.pdbx_description
1 polymer ?
#
loop_
_entity_poly.entity_id
_entity_poly.type
_entity_poly.pdbx_seq_one_letter_code
_entity_poly.pdbx_strand_id
1 'polypeptide(L)'
;MTKKRVVITGAGIVSCIGNDLATVEASLRAGKSGIKAVEKFKELGLRSQVGGAPEIDIEARIDRKQLRFMGDAAAYAQIALEDAIQQAGLTPEQVSHPRTGLIMGSGGGSPANQIEAADTLRDKGIRRVGPYQVTRCMSSTVSACLATNFKVKGINYSITSACSTSAHCIGAAAQQIAWGMQDVMFAGGGEELSWGMSLLFDGMGAMSSKYNATPEKAARAYDANRDGFVIAGGGGAVVLESLEHAQARGATILAEVVGFGATSDGEDMVAPSGDGAIAC
;
A
#
# COMPACT_ATOMS: atom_id res chain seq x y z
N MET A 1 -23.00 23.29 6.23
CA MET A 1 -22.73 22.16 7.14
C MET A 1 -21.36 22.33 7.74
N THR A 2 -21.23 22.27 9.06
CA THR A 2 -19.93 22.26 9.74
C THR A 2 -19.22 20.95 9.41
N LYS A 3 -17.95 21.02 9.00
CA LYS A 3 -17.14 19.84 8.73
C LYS A 3 -16.95 19.04 10.03
N LYS A 4 -17.11 17.71 9.96
CA LYS A 4 -16.79 16.83 11.10
C LYS A 4 -15.29 16.72 11.28
N ARG A 5 -14.83 16.61 12.53
CA ARG A 5 -13.44 16.27 12.86
C ARG A 5 -13.18 14.80 12.55
N VAL A 6 -11.99 14.51 12.05
CA VAL A 6 -11.60 13.16 11.63
C VAL A 6 -10.44 12.69 12.48
N VAL A 7 -10.56 11.52 13.06
CA VAL A 7 -9.54 10.92 13.95
C VAL A 7 -9.09 9.56 13.43
N ILE A 8 -7.87 9.17 13.81
CA ILE A 8 -7.29 7.84 13.56
C ILE A 8 -7.47 7.04 14.85
N THR A 9 -8.07 5.86 14.75
CA THR A 9 -8.32 4.96 15.87
C THR A 9 -7.59 3.62 15.75
N GLY A 10 -7.05 3.32 14.58
CA GLY A 10 -6.23 2.13 14.34
C GLY A 10 -5.28 2.32 13.18
N ALA A 11 -4.16 1.62 13.24
CA ALA A 11 -3.16 1.57 12.18
C ALA A 11 -2.55 0.17 12.11
N GLY A 12 -2.15 -0.26 10.91
CA GLY A 12 -1.47 -1.52 10.68
C GLY A 12 -0.47 -1.39 9.55
N ILE A 13 0.57 -2.20 9.60
CA ILE A 13 1.68 -2.14 8.66
C ILE A 13 2.31 -3.50 8.41
N VAL A 14 2.68 -3.73 7.15
CA VAL A 14 3.54 -4.83 6.70
C VAL A 14 4.67 -4.21 5.89
N SER A 15 5.92 -4.44 6.29
CA SER A 15 7.07 -3.84 5.62
C SER A 15 8.33 -4.68 5.75
N CYS A 16 9.36 -4.35 4.99
CA CYS A 16 10.66 -5.02 5.09
C CYS A 16 11.43 -4.75 6.40
N ILE A 17 10.95 -3.83 7.25
CA ILE A 17 11.54 -3.54 8.57
C ILE A 17 10.67 -4.01 9.74
N GLY A 18 9.54 -4.63 9.47
CA GLY A 18 8.64 -5.21 10.47
C GLY A 18 7.21 -5.35 9.94
N ASN A 19 6.45 -6.24 10.55
CA ASN A 19 5.08 -6.57 10.15
C ASN A 19 4.05 -6.20 11.24
N ASP A 20 4.43 -5.35 12.16
CA ASP A 20 3.60 -4.72 13.18
C ASP A 20 4.21 -3.37 13.59
N LEU A 21 3.40 -2.51 14.21
CA LEU A 21 3.81 -1.14 14.57
C LEU A 21 4.99 -1.12 15.55
N ALA A 22 5.04 -2.03 16.52
CA ALA A 22 6.09 -2.04 17.56
C ALA A 22 7.45 -2.44 16.94
N THR A 23 7.45 -3.47 16.08
CA THR A 23 8.66 -3.92 15.37
C THR A 23 9.17 -2.86 14.41
N VAL A 24 8.28 -2.19 13.69
CA VAL A 24 8.64 -1.08 12.78
C VAL A 24 9.20 0.10 13.57
N GLU A 25 8.57 0.49 14.68
CA GLU A 25 9.08 1.56 15.54
C GLU A 25 10.49 1.22 16.08
N ALA A 26 10.68 0.01 16.58
CA ALA A 26 11.99 -0.44 17.06
C ALA A 26 13.05 -0.42 15.96
N SER A 27 12.71 -0.86 14.76
CA SER A 27 13.61 -0.84 13.59
C SER A 27 13.98 0.59 13.18
N LEU A 28 13.01 1.51 13.16
CA LEU A 28 13.26 2.93 12.87
C LEU A 28 14.17 3.58 13.92
N ARG A 29 13.90 3.34 15.22
CA ARG A 29 14.75 3.86 16.30
C ARG A 29 16.18 3.32 16.25
N ALA A 30 16.36 2.07 15.83
CA ALA A 30 17.65 1.43 15.67
C ALA A 30 18.36 1.78 14.34
N GLY A 31 17.71 2.49 13.42
CA GLY A 31 18.24 2.74 12.09
C GLY A 31 18.43 1.46 11.27
N LYS A 32 17.64 0.42 11.53
CA LYS A 32 17.75 -0.88 10.87
C LYS A 32 17.19 -0.80 9.44
N SER A 33 18.04 -1.20 8.45
CA SER A 33 17.60 -1.36 7.07
C SER A 33 16.99 -2.74 6.85
N GLY A 34 15.89 -2.79 6.08
CA GLY A 34 15.29 -4.04 5.58
C GLY A 34 15.66 -4.35 4.13
N ILE A 35 16.57 -3.57 3.53
CA ILE A 35 16.96 -3.76 2.15
C ILE A 35 18.00 -4.89 2.04
N LYS A 36 17.76 -5.80 1.11
CA LYS A 36 18.59 -7.00 0.86
C LYS A 36 18.90 -7.14 -0.62
N ALA A 37 19.87 -7.98 -0.94
CA ALA A 37 20.10 -8.43 -2.32
C ALA A 37 18.89 -9.24 -2.80
N VAL A 38 18.48 -9.04 -4.06
CA VAL A 38 17.39 -9.74 -4.72
C VAL A 38 17.98 -10.59 -5.84
N GLU A 39 18.19 -11.88 -5.59
CA GLU A 39 18.82 -12.80 -6.55
C GLU A 39 18.12 -12.80 -7.91
N LYS A 40 16.79 -12.70 -7.93
CA LYS A 40 16.01 -12.65 -9.17
C LYS A 40 16.38 -11.45 -10.05
N PHE A 41 16.67 -10.31 -9.45
CA PHE A 41 17.10 -9.11 -10.20
C PHE A 41 18.49 -9.33 -10.83
N LYS A 42 19.39 -9.96 -10.09
CA LYS A 42 20.71 -10.32 -10.56
C LYS A 42 20.65 -11.36 -11.70
N GLU A 43 19.85 -12.43 -11.55
CA GLU A 43 19.64 -13.44 -12.60
C GLU A 43 19.13 -12.84 -13.91
N LEU A 44 18.23 -11.85 -13.82
CA LEU A 44 17.67 -11.16 -14.97
C LEU A 44 18.57 -10.05 -15.55
N GLY A 45 19.70 -9.77 -14.88
CA GLY A 45 20.67 -8.77 -15.35
C GLY A 45 20.22 -7.32 -15.11
N LEU A 46 19.34 -7.06 -14.14
CA LEU A 46 19.01 -5.70 -13.75
C LEU A 46 20.25 -4.99 -13.17
N ARG A 47 20.38 -3.69 -13.43
CA ARG A 47 21.45 -2.86 -12.86
C ARG A 47 21.33 -2.74 -11.35
N SER A 48 20.09 -2.54 -10.86
CA SER A 48 19.77 -2.57 -9.44
C SER A 48 19.47 -4.00 -9.01
N GLN A 49 20.19 -4.48 -7.99
CA GLN A 49 20.05 -5.85 -7.47
C GLN A 49 19.59 -5.87 -6.01
N VAL A 50 19.00 -4.78 -5.55
CA VAL A 50 18.56 -4.61 -4.16
C VAL A 50 17.07 -4.30 -4.09
N GLY A 51 16.43 -4.68 -2.97
CA GLY A 51 15.01 -4.43 -2.74
C GLY A 51 14.61 -4.76 -1.31
N GLY A 52 13.42 -4.32 -0.91
CA GLY A 52 12.85 -4.57 0.41
C GLY A 52 11.62 -5.46 0.35
N ALA A 53 11.74 -6.74 0.68
CA ALA A 53 10.60 -7.65 0.81
C ALA A 53 10.17 -7.81 2.27
N PRO A 54 8.86 -7.74 2.59
CA PRO A 54 8.38 -8.16 3.91
C PRO A 54 8.69 -9.64 4.17
N GLU A 55 9.16 -9.95 5.36
CA GLU A 55 9.36 -11.33 5.82
C GLU A 55 8.10 -11.78 6.56
N ILE A 56 7.08 -12.21 5.83
CA ILE A 56 5.78 -12.59 6.37
C ILE A 56 5.24 -13.84 5.66
N ASP A 57 4.67 -14.75 6.42
CA ASP A 57 3.90 -15.88 5.88
C ASP A 57 2.46 -15.42 5.61
N ILE A 58 2.20 -15.07 4.36
CA ILE A 58 0.88 -14.59 3.90
C ILE A 58 -0.16 -15.71 4.02
N GLU A 59 0.21 -16.97 3.73
CA GLU A 59 -0.72 -18.11 3.78
C GLU A 59 -1.15 -18.46 5.21
N ALA A 60 -0.35 -18.14 6.21
CA ALA A 60 -0.72 -18.27 7.61
C ALA A 60 -1.71 -17.18 8.08
N ARG A 61 -1.76 -16.03 7.38
CA ARG A 61 -2.58 -14.87 7.76
C ARG A 61 -3.88 -14.76 6.94
N ILE A 62 -3.90 -15.22 5.71
CA ILE A 62 -5.03 -15.04 4.80
C ILE A 62 -5.57 -16.41 4.34
N ASP A 63 -6.88 -16.62 4.48
CA ASP A 63 -7.53 -17.83 3.98
C ASP A 63 -7.24 -18.05 2.49
N ARG A 64 -6.87 -19.27 2.12
CA ARG A 64 -6.50 -19.65 0.75
C ARG A 64 -7.60 -19.34 -0.28
N LYS A 65 -8.89 -19.38 0.12
CA LYS A 65 -10.00 -19.02 -0.77
C LYS A 65 -10.04 -17.54 -1.09
N GLN A 66 -9.52 -16.70 -0.21
CA GLN A 66 -9.39 -15.25 -0.43
C GLN A 66 -8.10 -14.97 -1.24
N LEU A 67 -6.99 -15.57 -0.82
CA LEU A 67 -5.67 -15.34 -1.41
C LEU A 67 -5.60 -15.63 -2.92
N ARG A 68 -6.39 -16.59 -3.42
CA ARG A 68 -6.44 -16.90 -4.86
C ARG A 68 -6.84 -15.73 -5.77
N PHE A 69 -7.49 -14.68 -5.22
CA PHE A 69 -7.90 -13.48 -5.95
C PHE A 69 -6.90 -12.34 -5.84
N MET A 70 -5.82 -12.49 -5.05
CA MET A 70 -4.93 -11.42 -4.62
C MET A 70 -3.54 -11.58 -5.23
N GLY A 71 -2.91 -10.46 -5.57
CA GLY A 71 -1.46 -10.34 -5.65
C GLY A 71 -0.92 -9.87 -4.30
N ASP A 72 0.41 -9.84 -4.16
CA ASP A 72 1.07 -9.51 -2.89
C ASP A 72 0.70 -8.12 -2.36
N ALA A 73 0.52 -7.12 -3.24
CA ALA A 73 0.09 -5.78 -2.85
C ALA A 73 -1.24 -5.81 -2.08
N ALA A 74 -2.23 -6.55 -2.58
CA ALA A 74 -3.52 -6.69 -1.92
C ALA A 74 -3.42 -7.53 -0.64
N ALA A 75 -2.57 -8.55 -0.62
CA ALA A 75 -2.35 -9.39 0.54
C ALA A 75 -1.70 -8.62 1.70
N TYR A 76 -0.65 -7.84 1.44
CA TYR A 76 -0.03 -6.98 2.45
C TYR A 76 -1.01 -5.92 2.97
N ALA A 77 -1.78 -5.29 2.08
CA ALA A 77 -2.80 -4.32 2.47
C ALA A 77 -3.91 -4.95 3.32
N GLN A 78 -4.31 -6.22 3.05
CA GLN A 78 -5.28 -6.92 3.87
C GLN A 78 -4.76 -7.18 5.28
N ILE A 79 -3.54 -7.68 5.42
CA ILE A 79 -2.94 -7.96 6.74
C ILE A 79 -2.83 -6.65 7.54
N ALA A 80 -2.35 -5.58 6.91
CA ALA A 80 -2.27 -4.27 7.55
C ALA A 80 -3.65 -3.75 7.98
N LEU A 81 -4.69 -3.93 7.16
CA LEU A 81 -6.04 -3.51 7.50
C LEU A 81 -6.64 -4.36 8.63
N GLU A 82 -6.40 -5.66 8.65
CA GLU A 82 -6.85 -6.55 9.73
C GLU A 82 -6.29 -6.09 11.07
N ASP A 83 -4.98 -5.83 11.13
CA ASP A 83 -4.30 -5.34 12.33
C ASP A 83 -4.81 -3.95 12.75
N ALA A 84 -5.08 -3.05 11.78
CA ALA A 84 -5.66 -1.73 12.04
C ALA A 84 -7.09 -1.82 12.63
N ILE A 85 -7.93 -2.70 12.08
CA ILE A 85 -9.29 -2.95 12.59
C ILE A 85 -9.25 -3.53 14.00
N GLN A 86 -8.35 -4.48 14.25
CA GLN A 86 -8.15 -5.06 15.57
C GLN A 86 -7.71 -4.01 16.58
N GLN A 87 -6.74 -3.17 16.25
CA GLN A 87 -6.28 -2.07 17.12
C GLN A 87 -7.39 -1.05 17.40
N ALA A 88 -8.20 -0.72 16.38
CA ALA A 88 -9.34 0.17 16.54
C ALA A 88 -10.45 -0.42 17.41
N GLY A 89 -10.48 -1.74 17.63
CA GLY A 89 -11.52 -2.42 18.41
C GLY A 89 -12.91 -2.36 17.74
N LEU A 90 -12.97 -2.33 16.40
CA LEU A 90 -14.25 -2.35 15.68
C LEU A 90 -14.85 -3.75 15.67
N THR A 91 -16.17 -3.84 15.93
CA THR A 91 -16.89 -5.10 15.80
C THR A 91 -17.16 -5.46 14.34
N PRO A 92 -17.42 -6.75 14.01
CA PRO A 92 -17.79 -7.17 12.65
C PRO A 92 -18.98 -6.40 12.07
N GLU A 93 -19.96 -6.02 12.90
CA GLU A 93 -21.13 -5.25 12.51
C GLU A 93 -20.77 -3.80 12.15
N GLN A 94 -19.82 -3.21 12.88
CA GLN A 94 -19.29 -1.86 12.58
C GLN A 94 -18.45 -1.86 11.30
N VAL A 95 -17.66 -2.91 11.08
CA VAL A 95 -16.88 -3.10 9.84
C VAL A 95 -17.83 -3.26 8.64
N SER A 96 -18.86 -4.12 8.76
CA SER A 96 -19.86 -4.39 7.71
C SER A 96 -21.09 -3.50 7.85
N HIS A 97 -20.92 -2.18 7.83
CA HIS A 97 -21.99 -1.20 7.99
C HIS A 97 -22.08 -0.27 6.77
N PRO A 98 -23.26 0.20 6.35
CA PRO A 98 -23.41 1.14 5.22
C PRO A 98 -22.70 2.48 5.41
N ARG A 99 -22.35 2.85 6.66
CA ARG A 99 -21.60 4.04 7.02
C ARG A 99 -20.10 3.76 7.21
N THR A 100 -19.63 2.54 6.90
CA THR A 100 -18.23 2.15 6.91
C THR A 100 -17.77 1.89 5.48
N GLY A 101 -16.86 2.72 4.99
CA GLY A 101 -16.32 2.66 3.63
C GLY A 101 -14.84 2.28 3.59
N LEU A 102 -14.31 2.13 2.36
CA LEU A 102 -12.92 1.78 2.10
C LEU A 102 -12.40 2.54 0.87
N ILE A 103 -11.29 3.23 1.02
CA ILE A 103 -10.53 3.81 -0.09
C ILE A 103 -9.08 3.37 0.08
N MET A 104 -8.67 2.37 -0.69
CA MET A 104 -7.31 1.82 -0.67
C MET A 104 -6.86 1.49 -2.08
N GLY A 105 -5.57 1.63 -2.36
CA GLY A 105 -5.05 1.46 -3.71
C GLY A 105 -3.64 0.91 -3.77
N SER A 106 -3.11 0.84 -4.98
CA SER A 106 -1.74 0.46 -5.31
C SER A 106 -1.26 1.31 -6.48
N GLY A 107 0.01 1.66 -6.51
CA GLY A 107 0.63 2.36 -7.63
C GLY A 107 0.79 1.46 -8.87
N GLY A 108 1.10 0.18 -8.66
CA GLY A 108 1.41 -0.78 -9.74
C GLY A 108 0.47 -1.97 -9.84
N GLY A 109 -0.38 -2.22 -8.86
CA GLY A 109 -1.21 -3.43 -8.82
C GLY A 109 -0.36 -4.69 -8.66
N SER A 110 -0.42 -5.61 -9.63
CA SER A 110 0.41 -6.81 -9.62
C SER A 110 1.04 -7.12 -10.99
N PRO A 111 2.14 -6.46 -11.34
CA PRO A 111 2.93 -6.76 -12.54
C PRO A 111 3.42 -8.21 -12.59
N ALA A 112 3.77 -8.82 -11.46
CA ALA A 112 4.18 -10.21 -11.41
C ALA A 112 3.10 -11.15 -11.94
N ASN A 113 1.87 -11.03 -11.49
CA ASN A 113 0.74 -11.85 -11.96
C ASN A 113 0.38 -11.54 -13.42
N GLN A 114 0.53 -10.29 -13.86
CA GLN A 114 0.30 -9.92 -15.27
C GLN A 114 1.29 -10.62 -16.20
N ILE A 115 2.56 -10.66 -15.82
CA ILE A 115 3.61 -11.33 -16.59
C ILE A 115 3.40 -12.86 -16.56
N GLU A 116 3.13 -13.43 -15.39
CA GLU A 116 2.83 -14.86 -15.25
C GLU A 116 1.67 -15.29 -16.15
N ALA A 117 0.59 -14.50 -16.20
CA ALA A 117 -0.55 -14.77 -17.07
C ALA A 117 -0.18 -14.72 -18.55
N ALA A 118 0.62 -13.72 -18.95
CA ALA A 118 1.09 -13.57 -20.33
C ALA A 118 2.02 -14.72 -20.75
N ASP A 119 2.94 -15.12 -19.88
CA ASP A 119 3.86 -16.25 -20.15
C ASP A 119 3.12 -17.58 -20.19
N THR A 120 2.18 -17.79 -19.28
CA THR A 120 1.31 -18.98 -19.30
C THR A 120 0.51 -19.05 -20.60
N LEU A 121 -0.01 -17.93 -21.11
CA LEU A 121 -0.70 -17.88 -22.39
C LEU A 121 0.22 -18.30 -23.55
N ARG A 122 1.45 -17.78 -23.59
CA ARG A 122 2.43 -18.08 -24.66
C ARG A 122 2.89 -19.53 -24.64
N ASP A 123 3.16 -20.05 -23.44
CA ASP A 123 3.77 -21.37 -23.27
C ASP A 123 2.74 -22.52 -23.30
N LYS A 124 1.53 -22.30 -22.71
CA LYS A 124 0.56 -23.35 -22.40
C LYS A 124 -0.84 -23.10 -22.96
N GLY A 125 -1.08 -21.91 -23.54
CA GLY A 125 -2.35 -21.51 -24.10
C GLY A 125 -3.39 -21.04 -23.09
N ILE A 126 -4.47 -20.41 -23.60
CA ILE A 126 -5.48 -19.70 -22.79
C ILE A 126 -6.16 -20.59 -21.73
N ARG A 127 -6.32 -21.88 -21.99
CA ARG A 127 -6.96 -22.79 -21.03
C ARG A 127 -6.17 -23.01 -19.74
N ARG A 128 -4.90 -22.61 -19.72
CA ARG A 128 -4.01 -22.72 -18.54
C ARG A 128 -3.89 -21.40 -17.79
N VAL A 129 -4.30 -20.30 -18.36
CA VAL A 129 -4.43 -19.02 -17.66
C VAL A 129 -5.54 -19.16 -16.62
N GLY A 130 -5.22 -18.98 -15.36
CA GLY A 130 -6.18 -19.16 -14.27
C GLY A 130 -7.32 -18.13 -14.31
N PRO A 131 -8.50 -18.45 -13.76
CA PRO A 131 -9.68 -17.58 -13.83
C PRO A 131 -9.62 -16.35 -12.91
N TYR A 132 -8.58 -16.21 -12.10
CA TYR A 132 -8.47 -15.18 -11.07
C TYR A 132 -7.56 -14.01 -11.46
N GLN A 133 -6.94 -14.04 -12.65
CA GLN A 133 -5.92 -13.06 -13.04
C GLN A 133 -6.48 -11.64 -13.16
N VAL A 134 -7.73 -11.47 -13.58
CA VAL A 134 -8.36 -10.14 -13.64
C VAL A 134 -8.35 -9.48 -12.28
N THR A 135 -8.82 -10.19 -11.25
CA THR A 135 -8.87 -9.64 -9.87
C THR A 135 -7.51 -9.38 -9.26
N ARG A 136 -6.49 -10.17 -9.64
CA ARG A 136 -5.11 -9.95 -9.19
C ARG A 136 -4.46 -8.71 -9.82
N CYS A 137 -4.77 -8.45 -11.11
CA CYS A 137 -4.03 -7.47 -11.92
C CYS A 137 -4.76 -6.13 -12.11
N MET A 138 -6.09 -6.07 -11.89
CA MET A 138 -6.83 -4.81 -12.08
C MET A 138 -6.35 -3.71 -11.14
N SER A 139 -6.39 -2.44 -11.57
CA SER A 139 -5.95 -1.28 -10.79
C SER A 139 -6.70 -1.11 -9.45
N SER A 140 -7.92 -1.66 -9.37
CA SER A 140 -8.74 -1.67 -8.14
C SER A 140 -8.59 -2.95 -7.30
N THR A 141 -7.56 -3.78 -7.56
CA THR A 141 -7.39 -5.07 -6.86
C THR A 141 -7.44 -4.94 -5.34
N VAL A 142 -6.76 -3.93 -4.78
CA VAL A 142 -6.70 -3.72 -3.33
C VAL A 142 -8.09 -3.46 -2.77
N SER A 143 -8.79 -2.43 -3.24
CA SER A 143 -10.12 -2.09 -2.70
C SER A 143 -11.16 -3.18 -2.94
N ALA A 144 -11.12 -3.86 -4.08
CA ALA A 144 -12.08 -4.91 -4.42
C ALA A 144 -11.91 -6.16 -3.52
N CYS A 145 -10.66 -6.63 -3.35
CA CYS A 145 -10.39 -7.78 -2.49
C CYS A 145 -10.75 -7.49 -1.03
N LEU A 146 -10.30 -6.35 -0.50
CA LEU A 146 -10.51 -6.00 0.90
C LEU A 146 -12.00 -5.74 1.20
N ALA A 147 -12.69 -4.98 0.34
CA ALA A 147 -14.12 -4.72 0.54
C ALA A 147 -14.95 -6.01 0.57
N THR A 148 -14.59 -6.99 -0.28
CA THR A 148 -15.26 -8.29 -0.30
C THR A 148 -14.93 -9.10 0.97
N ASN A 149 -13.67 -9.16 1.37
CA ASN A 149 -13.23 -9.99 2.48
C ASN A 149 -13.72 -9.46 3.84
N PHE A 150 -13.73 -8.14 4.02
CA PHE A 150 -14.26 -7.47 5.22
C PHE A 150 -15.75 -7.16 5.15
N LYS A 151 -16.43 -7.49 4.02
CA LYS A 151 -17.85 -7.23 3.78
C LYS A 151 -18.23 -5.76 3.96
N VAL A 152 -17.37 -4.85 3.50
CA VAL A 152 -17.62 -3.40 3.56
C VAL A 152 -18.84 -3.03 2.73
N LYS A 153 -19.73 -2.21 3.29
CA LYS A 153 -21.03 -1.85 2.66
C LYS A 153 -21.17 -0.37 2.30
N GLY A 154 -20.28 0.48 2.81
CA GLY A 154 -20.23 1.89 2.47
C GLY A 154 -19.49 2.17 1.17
N ILE A 155 -19.03 3.40 1.00
CA ILE A 155 -18.26 3.82 -0.18
C ILE A 155 -17.03 2.93 -0.36
N ASN A 156 -16.82 2.41 -1.59
CA ASN A 156 -15.65 1.60 -1.92
C ASN A 156 -15.14 1.91 -3.33
N TYR A 157 -13.90 2.37 -3.41
CA TYR A 157 -13.15 2.52 -4.67
C TYR A 157 -11.64 2.62 -4.41
N SER A 158 -10.84 2.45 -5.45
CA SER A 158 -9.39 2.71 -5.41
C SER A 158 -9.06 4.08 -6.00
N ILE A 159 -8.01 4.69 -5.46
CA ILE A 159 -7.23 5.74 -6.12
C ILE A 159 -5.93 5.10 -6.57
N THR A 160 -5.42 5.50 -7.73
CA THR A 160 -4.09 5.15 -8.23
C THR A 160 -3.40 6.42 -8.66
N SER A 161 -2.37 6.81 -7.95
CA SER A 161 -1.56 8.01 -8.19
C SER A 161 -0.08 7.73 -7.86
N ALA A 162 0.40 6.59 -8.39
CA ALA A 162 1.78 6.12 -8.21
C ALA A 162 2.19 6.12 -6.72
N CYS A 163 3.36 6.68 -6.38
CA CYS A 163 3.89 6.71 -5.00
C CYS A 163 3.01 7.50 -4.02
N SER A 164 2.13 8.39 -4.50
CA SER A 164 1.22 9.19 -3.67
C SER A 164 -0.11 8.49 -3.36
N THR A 165 -0.34 7.29 -3.90
CA THR A 165 -1.62 6.57 -3.83
C THR A 165 -2.18 6.49 -2.40
N SER A 166 -1.39 6.00 -1.44
CA SER A 166 -1.89 5.83 -0.06
C SER A 166 -2.21 7.16 0.62
N ALA A 167 -1.41 8.21 0.39
CA ALA A 167 -1.68 9.54 0.92
C ALA A 167 -2.99 10.11 0.35
N HIS A 168 -3.22 9.97 -0.95
CA HIS A 168 -4.49 10.37 -1.59
C HIS A 168 -5.67 9.55 -1.09
N CYS A 169 -5.51 8.23 -0.87
CA CYS A 169 -6.55 7.39 -0.28
C CYS A 169 -6.94 7.88 1.13
N ILE A 170 -5.95 8.19 1.98
CA ILE A 170 -6.18 8.69 3.34
C ILE A 170 -6.89 10.05 3.30
N GLY A 171 -6.40 10.98 2.46
CA GLY A 171 -6.99 12.31 2.32
C GLY A 171 -8.43 12.26 1.80
N ALA A 172 -8.69 11.48 0.75
CA ALA A 172 -10.04 11.30 0.20
C ALA A 172 -10.99 10.64 1.21
N ALA A 173 -10.53 9.63 1.95
CA ALA A 173 -11.30 8.98 3.01
C ALA A 173 -11.64 9.96 4.16
N ALA A 174 -10.67 10.77 4.58
CA ALA A 174 -10.90 11.82 5.57
C ALA A 174 -11.96 12.83 5.10
N GLN A 175 -11.94 13.21 3.84
CA GLN A 175 -12.97 14.10 3.25
C GLN A 175 -14.37 13.47 3.29
N GLN A 176 -14.51 12.16 3.03
CA GLN A 176 -15.82 11.48 3.12
C GLN A 176 -16.40 11.58 4.53
N ILE A 177 -15.57 11.43 5.55
CA ILE A 177 -15.99 11.59 6.95
C ILE A 177 -16.29 13.07 7.25
N ALA A 178 -15.40 13.98 6.88
CA ALA A 178 -15.54 15.41 7.14
C ALA A 178 -16.84 15.99 6.54
N TRP A 179 -17.28 15.49 5.39
CA TRP A 179 -18.55 15.88 4.74
C TRP A 179 -19.76 15.08 5.26
N GLY A 180 -19.58 14.17 6.22
CA GLY A 180 -20.67 13.38 6.80
C GLY A 180 -21.20 12.26 5.90
N MET A 181 -20.48 11.90 4.84
CA MET A 181 -20.88 10.81 3.94
C MET A 181 -20.64 9.44 4.59
N GLN A 182 -19.61 9.29 5.41
CA GLN A 182 -19.29 8.08 6.16
C GLN A 182 -18.98 8.44 7.62
N ASP A 183 -19.06 7.48 8.53
CA ASP A 183 -18.62 7.63 9.93
C ASP A 183 -17.30 6.91 10.18
N VAL A 184 -17.03 5.84 9.44
CA VAL A 184 -15.79 5.07 9.47
C VAL A 184 -15.26 4.90 8.06
N MET A 185 -13.95 5.06 7.88
CA MET A 185 -13.27 4.80 6.61
C MET A 185 -11.98 4.01 6.83
N PHE A 186 -11.79 2.98 6.04
CA PHE A 186 -10.50 2.30 5.92
C PHE A 186 -9.72 2.92 4.78
N ALA A 187 -8.47 3.30 5.02
CA ALA A 187 -7.66 3.99 4.03
C ALA A 187 -6.19 3.57 4.08
N GLY A 188 -5.54 3.62 2.93
CA GLY A 188 -4.13 3.23 2.80
C GLY A 188 -3.82 2.61 1.46
N GLY A 189 -2.94 1.62 1.43
CA GLY A 189 -2.59 0.90 0.22
C GLY A 189 -1.56 -0.19 0.42
N GLY A 190 -1.20 -0.85 -0.67
CA GLY A 190 -0.15 -1.86 -0.70
C GLY A 190 0.59 -1.86 -2.03
N GLU A 191 1.81 -2.38 -2.01
CA GLU A 191 2.64 -2.53 -3.20
C GLU A 191 3.41 -3.85 -3.14
N GLU A 192 3.70 -4.45 -4.30
CA GLU A 192 4.53 -5.64 -4.38
C GLU A 192 5.98 -5.32 -4.74
N LEU A 193 6.93 -6.11 -4.24
CA LEU A 193 8.27 -6.15 -4.78
C LEU A 193 8.30 -7.18 -5.91
N SER A 194 8.30 -6.72 -7.15
CA SER A 194 8.40 -7.60 -8.30
C SER A 194 9.44 -7.12 -9.31
N TRP A 195 10.10 -8.07 -10.00
CA TRP A 195 11.01 -7.73 -11.08
C TRP A 195 10.28 -7.05 -12.24
N GLY A 196 9.00 -7.36 -12.43
CA GLY A 196 8.18 -6.77 -13.49
C GLY A 196 7.93 -5.28 -13.31
N MET A 197 7.80 -4.79 -12.08
CA MET A 197 7.76 -3.36 -11.79
C MET A 197 9.17 -2.76 -11.82
N SER A 198 10.14 -3.45 -11.20
CA SER A 198 11.51 -2.95 -11.07
C SER A 198 12.20 -2.75 -12.39
N LEU A 199 11.96 -3.63 -13.38
CA LEU A 199 12.54 -3.49 -14.73
C LEU A 199 12.17 -2.18 -15.43
N LEU A 200 10.97 -1.64 -15.16
CA LEU A 200 10.52 -0.39 -15.77
C LEU A 200 11.34 0.79 -15.24
N PHE A 201 11.56 0.84 -13.92
CA PHE A 201 12.40 1.84 -13.28
C PHE A 201 13.88 1.65 -13.59
N ASP A 202 14.36 0.41 -13.69
CA ASP A 202 15.74 0.12 -14.07
C ASP A 202 16.00 0.52 -15.53
N GLY A 203 15.02 0.28 -16.42
CA GLY A 203 15.06 0.72 -17.80
C GLY A 203 15.21 2.23 -17.96
N MET A 204 14.54 3.02 -17.11
CA MET A 204 14.70 4.48 -17.04
C MET A 204 16.07 4.94 -16.49
N GLY A 205 16.84 4.04 -15.85
CA GLY A 205 18.04 4.43 -15.10
C GLY A 205 17.75 5.11 -13.77
N ALA A 206 16.55 4.91 -13.21
CA ALA A 206 16.10 5.61 -12.00
C ALA A 206 16.36 4.84 -10.70
N MET A 207 16.87 3.60 -10.78
CA MET A 207 17.12 2.77 -9.60
C MET A 207 18.56 2.88 -9.08
N SER A 208 18.70 2.72 -7.76
CA SER A 208 19.99 2.61 -7.10
C SER A 208 20.75 1.36 -7.57
N SER A 209 21.97 1.53 -8.05
CA SER A 209 22.86 0.44 -8.49
C SER A 209 24.25 0.46 -7.86
N LYS A 210 24.66 1.56 -7.25
CA LYS A 210 25.99 1.70 -6.61
C LYS A 210 26.12 0.88 -5.33
N TYR A 211 25.00 0.50 -4.72
CA TYR A 211 24.95 -0.15 -3.42
C TYR A 211 24.60 -1.64 -3.48
N ASN A 212 24.72 -2.29 -4.65
CA ASN A 212 24.47 -3.74 -4.79
C ASN A 212 25.30 -4.61 -3.83
N ALA A 213 26.54 -4.20 -3.52
CA ALA A 213 27.41 -4.89 -2.57
C ALA A 213 27.13 -4.54 -1.09
N THR A 214 26.37 -3.49 -0.83
CA THR A 214 26.01 -3.01 0.52
C THR A 214 24.55 -2.61 0.57
N PRO A 215 23.61 -3.60 0.40
CA PRO A 215 22.17 -3.33 0.23
C PRO A 215 21.59 -2.48 1.34
N GLU A 216 22.04 -2.69 2.57
CA GLU A 216 21.56 -1.95 3.75
C GLU A 216 21.83 -0.44 3.70
N LYS A 217 22.70 0.01 2.78
CA LYS A 217 23.02 1.42 2.55
C LYS A 217 22.32 2.02 1.33
N ALA A 218 21.57 1.24 0.57
CA ALA A 218 21.00 1.68 -0.71
C ALA A 218 19.84 2.69 -0.54
N ALA A 219 18.90 2.42 0.36
CA ALA A 219 17.78 3.33 0.66
C ALA A 219 18.28 4.49 1.54
N ARG A 220 18.43 5.66 0.92
CA ARG A 220 19.02 6.85 1.55
C ARG A 220 18.40 8.15 1.03
N ALA A 221 17.10 8.27 1.21
CA ALA A 221 16.36 9.46 0.81
C ALA A 221 16.97 10.73 1.45
N TYR A 222 17.03 11.80 0.67
CA TYR A 222 17.63 13.11 1.01
C TYR A 222 19.15 13.12 1.25
N ASP A 223 19.83 11.98 1.20
CA ASP A 223 21.30 11.92 1.30
C ASP A 223 21.96 12.45 0.02
N ALA A 224 23.09 13.16 0.17
CA ALA A 224 23.84 13.70 -0.97
C ALA A 224 24.39 12.60 -1.91
N ASN A 225 24.66 11.40 -1.38
CA ASN A 225 25.19 10.27 -2.15
C ASN A 225 24.11 9.30 -2.66
N ARG A 226 22.80 9.67 -2.57
CA ARG A 226 21.74 8.85 -3.14
C ARG A 226 21.93 8.69 -4.65
N ASP A 227 21.54 7.55 -5.20
CA ASP A 227 21.74 7.24 -6.61
C ASP A 227 20.49 6.66 -7.30
N GLY A 228 19.34 6.74 -6.67
CA GLY A 228 18.09 6.29 -7.25
C GLY A 228 17.13 5.62 -6.27
N PHE A 229 16.04 5.08 -6.82
CA PHE A 229 15.02 4.37 -6.06
C PHE A 229 15.51 3.00 -5.58
N VAL A 230 14.98 2.57 -4.45
CA VAL A 230 15.06 1.18 -3.98
C VAL A 230 13.62 0.69 -3.81
N ILE A 231 13.20 -0.26 -4.63
CA ILE A 231 11.83 -0.76 -4.63
C ILE A 231 11.61 -1.67 -3.41
N ALA A 232 10.46 -1.53 -2.77
CA ALA A 232 10.04 -2.38 -1.67
C ALA A 232 8.57 -2.78 -1.80
N GLY A 233 8.24 -3.97 -1.30
CA GLY A 233 6.87 -4.39 -1.08
C GLY A 233 6.40 -4.04 0.33
N GLY A 234 5.08 -4.04 0.52
CA GLY A 234 4.46 -3.81 1.81
C GLY A 234 3.03 -3.31 1.71
N GLY A 235 2.43 -3.07 2.86
CA GLY A 235 1.09 -2.50 2.98
C GLY A 235 0.96 -1.67 4.25
N GLY A 236 0.12 -0.63 4.19
CA GLY A 236 -0.23 0.18 5.34
C GLY A 236 -1.70 0.57 5.30
N ALA A 237 -2.34 0.56 6.45
CA ALA A 237 -3.74 0.92 6.59
C ALA A 237 -3.99 1.72 7.86
N VAL A 238 -4.94 2.64 7.78
CA VAL A 238 -5.47 3.37 8.94
C VAL A 238 -6.99 3.23 9.00
N VAL A 239 -7.52 3.20 10.21
CA VAL A 239 -8.94 3.35 10.49
C VAL A 239 -9.19 4.81 10.83
N LEU A 240 -9.99 5.47 10.02
CA LEU A 240 -10.45 6.85 10.21
C LEU A 240 -11.88 6.82 10.72
N GLU A 241 -12.19 7.68 11.68
CA GLU A 241 -13.54 7.84 12.24
C GLU A 241 -13.89 9.31 12.39
N SER A 242 -15.20 9.63 12.34
CA SER A 242 -15.62 10.91 12.88
C SER A 242 -15.36 10.93 14.39
N LEU A 243 -14.95 12.08 14.92
CA LEU A 243 -14.66 12.23 16.34
C LEU A 243 -15.86 11.80 17.21
N GLU A 244 -17.06 12.17 16.79
CA GLU A 244 -18.30 11.82 17.48
C GLU A 244 -18.54 10.31 17.55
N HIS A 245 -18.30 9.60 16.42
CA HIS A 245 -18.43 8.14 16.37
C HIS A 245 -17.39 7.46 17.28
N ALA A 246 -16.12 7.89 17.19
CA ALA A 246 -15.04 7.35 18.02
C ALA A 246 -15.31 7.54 19.52
N GLN A 247 -15.75 8.74 19.91
CA GLN A 247 -16.09 9.04 21.33
C GLN A 247 -17.30 8.25 21.81
N ALA A 248 -18.36 8.13 20.99
CA ALA A 248 -19.59 7.43 21.37
C ALA A 248 -19.34 5.94 21.67
N ARG A 249 -18.34 5.31 21.02
CA ARG A 249 -17.97 3.92 21.28
C ARG A 249 -16.78 3.75 22.23
N GLY A 250 -16.23 4.85 22.78
CA GLY A 250 -15.10 4.81 23.71
C GLY A 250 -13.77 4.39 23.04
N ALA A 251 -13.57 4.71 21.76
CA ALA A 251 -12.35 4.36 21.04
C ALA A 251 -11.12 5.09 21.57
N THR A 252 -9.97 4.42 21.53
CA THR A 252 -8.67 5.08 21.72
C THR A 252 -8.37 5.91 20.46
N ILE A 253 -8.21 7.22 20.62
CA ILE A 253 -7.83 8.13 19.55
C ILE A 253 -6.31 8.24 19.51
N LEU A 254 -5.71 7.84 18.37
CA LEU A 254 -4.26 7.87 18.17
C LEU A 254 -3.79 9.25 17.69
N ALA A 255 -4.54 9.85 16.76
CA ALA A 255 -4.25 11.16 16.18
C ALA A 255 -5.51 11.79 15.59
N GLU A 256 -5.42 13.06 15.20
CA GLU A 256 -6.43 13.76 14.41
C GLU A 256 -5.85 14.15 13.04
N VAL A 257 -6.63 13.94 11.98
CA VAL A 257 -6.29 14.41 10.63
C VAL A 257 -6.71 15.86 10.51
N VAL A 258 -5.77 16.77 10.63
CA VAL A 258 -6.02 18.21 10.66
C VAL A 258 -5.92 18.88 9.28
N GLY A 259 -5.35 18.22 8.29
CA GLY A 259 -5.19 18.76 6.94
C GLY A 259 -4.82 17.71 5.92
N PHE A 260 -5.04 18.05 4.65
CA PHE A 260 -4.65 17.28 3.49
C PHE A 260 -4.41 18.24 2.32
N GLY A 261 -3.25 18.14 1.68
CA GLY A 261 -2.90 18.87 0.46
C GLY A 261 -2.61 17.91 -0.69
N ALA A 262 -2.93 18.33 -1.89
CA ALA A 262 -2.58 17.62 -3.12
C ALA A 262 -2.44 18.65 -4.25
N THR A 263 -1.29 18.68 -4.90
CA THR A 263 -0.96 19.60 -5.98
C THR A 263 -0.38 18.84 -7.16
N SER A 264 -0.41 19.44 -8.34
CA SER A 264 0.28 18.97 -9.53
C SER A 264 1.42 19.90 -9.87
N ASP A 265 2.60 19.36 -10.18
CA ASP A 265 3.71 20.14 -10.73
C ASP A 265 3.40 20.57 -12.18
N GLY A 266 2.91 19.63 -13.01
CA GLY A 266 2.47 19.88 -14.38
C GLY A 266 3.58 20.25 -15.37
N GLU A 267 4.86 20.18 -14.95
CA GLU A 267 5.99 20.64 -15.77
C GLU A 267 6.51 19.52 -16.69
N ASP A 268 6.85 18.38 -16.14
CA ASP A 268 7.44 17.25 -16.88
C ASP A 268 6.91 15.91 -16.38
N MET A 269 6.95 14.90 -17.27
CA MET A 269 6.41 13.57 -16.97
C MET A 269 7.29 12.79 -15.97
N VAL A 270 8.59 13.07 -15.92
CA VAL A 270 9.60 12.29 -15.19
C VAL A 270 10.42 13.16 -14.23
N ALA A 271 10.71 14.40 -14.59
CA ALA A 271 11.58 15.31 -13.87
C ALA A 271 10.78 16.47 -13.27
N PRO A 272 10.19 16.34 -12.07
CA PRO A 272 9.41 17.39 -11.44
C PRO A 272 10.30 18.63 -11.15
N SER A 273 9.75 19.85 -11.32
CA SER A 273 10.43 21.10 -11.00
C SER A 273 10.66 21.26 -9.49
N GLY A 274 9.78 20.68 -8.68
CA GLY A 274 9.70 20.87 -7.24
C GLY A 274 8.66 21.90 -6.80
N ASP A 275 8.14 22.71 -7.69
CA ASP A 275 7.15 23.75 -7.36
C ASP A 275 5.84 23.16 -6.85
N GLY A 276 5.42 22.01 -7.41
CA GLY A 276 4.27 21.27 -6.92
C GLY A 276 4.43 20.80 -5.46
N ALA A 277 5.62 20.31 -5.10
CA ALA A 277 5.92 19.90 -3.73
C ALA A 277 5.97 21.10 -2.75
N ILE A 278 6.47 22.26 -3.21
CA ILE A 278 6.51 23.49 -2.41
C ILE A 278 5.09 24.02 -2.17
N ALA A 279 4.22 23.92 -3.18
CA ALA A 279 2.83 24.40 -3.10
C ALA A 279 1.93 23.48 -2.24
N CYS A 280 2.25 22.20 -2.07
CA CYS A 280 1.51 21.24 -1.27
C CYS A 280 1.73 21.44 0.23
#